data_9b08b343e3e8155b0ef3af32214f8c5b
#
_entry.id   9b08b343e3e8155b0ef3af32214f8c5b
#
_cell.length_a   1.000
_cell.length_b   1.000
_cell.length_c   1.000
_cell.angle_alpha   90.00
_cell.angle_beta   90.00
_cell.angle_gamma   90.00
#
_symmetry.space_group_name_H-M   'P 1'
#
loop_
_entity.id
_entity.type
_entity.pdbx_description
1 polymer ?
#
loop_
_entity_poly.entity_id
_entity_poly.type
_entity_poly.pdbx_seq_one_letter_code
_entity_poly.pdbx_strand_id
1 'polypeptide(L)'
;AQPRALTIATSPLIGALVMPTIAHALKPRFPQIRLHNIAITDASSQLTQRQVDLLIDSETYTNQAIVHHLLFEDRLVMYCREGHPALPMPLTEENLRQYEIALKLPPGQRYPAIYRQRQERQGERRCGFSSDNLFAQAALISQSDMLGLMPERMFSLLAQTWSLARLDYAQLPEERIEIALHYNRQSAQEPLLNQVIEVVCQSFKQ
;
A
#
# COMPACT_ATOMS: atom_id res chain seq x y z
N ALA A 1 -1.62 12.84 32.71
CA ALA A 1 -0.72 11.90 32.05
C ALA A 1 0.15 12.68 31.07
N GLN A 2 1.45 12.40 31.05
CA GLN A 2 2.35 13.05 30.09
C GLN A 2 2.03 12.62 28.66
N PRO A 3 2.10 13.54 27.66
CA PRO A 3 1.93 13.18 26.27
C PRO A 3 2.98 12.17 25.82
N ARG A 4 2.56 11.15 25.10
CA ARG A 4 3.46 10.17 24.50
C ARG A 4 3.31 10.16 22.99
N ALA A 5 4.43 10.18 22.27
CA ALA A 5 4.43 9.97 20.84
C ALA A 5 4.29 8.48 20.50
N LEU A 6 3.40 8.16 19.58
CA LEU A 6 3.32 6.86 18.93
C LEU A 6 3.73 7.04 17.48
N THR A 7 4.88 6.51 17.13
CA THR A 7 5.46 6.63 15.79
C THR A 7 5.10 5.41 14.95
N ILE A 8 4.40 5.64 13.85
CA ILE A 8 3.95 4.62 12.91
C ILE A 8 4.58 4.88 11.55
N ALA A 9 5.37 3.94 11.06
CA ALA A 9 5.97 4.01 9.74
C ALA A 9 5.08 3.34 8.69
N THR A 10 4.84 4.02 7.58
CA THR A 10 4.07 3.52 6.43
C THR A 10 4.62 4.12 5.14
N SER A 11 4.25 3.54 3.98
CA SER A 11 4.28 4.29 2.73
C SER A 11 3.25 5.42 2.77
N PRO A 12 3.37 6.47 1.94
CA PRO A 12 2.41 7.57 1.94
C PRO A 12 0.97 7.12 1.73
N LEU A 13 0.72 6.23 0.79
CA LEU A 13 -0.63 5.80 0.45
C LEU A 13 -1.23 4.86 1.50
N ILE A 14 -0.44 3.91 2.03
CA ILE A 14 -0.89 3.08 3.16
C ILE A 14 -1.23 3.98 4.36
N GLY A 15 -0.42 4.99 4.64
CA GLY A 15 -0.70 5.96 5.68
C GLY A 15 -2.03 6.68 5.49
N ALA A 16 -2.31 7.16 4.29
CA ALA A 16 -3.59 7.78 3.97
C ALA A 16 -4.78 6.83 4.16
N LEU A 17 -4.58 5.54 3.88
CA LEU A 17 -5.61 4.52 4.00
C LEU A 17 -5.89 4.13 5.46
N VAL A 18 -4.84 3.93 6.28
CA VAL A 18 -4.97 3.32 7.61
C VAL A 18 -5.03 4.32 8.76
N MET A 19 -4.39 5.50 8.63
CA MET A 19 -4.30 6.45 9.74
C MET A 19 -5.64 7.00 10.22
N PRO A 20 -6.64 7.27 9.38
CA PRO A 20 -7.95 7.68 9.86
C PRO A 20 -8.61 6.63 10.78
N THR A 21 -8.58 5.36 10.40
CA THR A 21 -9.12 4.25 11.21
C THR A 21 -8.37 4.13 12.54
N ILE A 22 -7.04 4.20 12.50
CA ILE A 22 -6.19 4.11 13.70
C ILE A 22 -6.47 5.28 14.65
N ALA A 23 -6.53 6.50 14.13
CA ALA A 23 -6.80 7.68 14.94
C ALA A 23 -8.18 7.61 15.60
N HIS A 24 -9.21 7.20 14.88
CA HIS A 24 -10.55 7.03 15.42
C HIS A 24 -10.61 5.97 16.53
N ALA A 25 -9.84 4.90 16.40
CA ALA A 25 -9.80 3.85 17.40
C ALA A 25 -9.00 4.24 18.66
N LEU A 26 -7.87 4.95 18.49
CA LEU A 26 -6.94 5.25 19.58
C LEU A 26 -7.30 6.50 20.37
N LYS A 27 -7.71 7.59 19.71
CA LYS A 27 -7.89 8.89 20.36
C LYS A 27 -8.87 8.87 21.53
N PRO A 28 -10.04 8.20 21.46
CA PRO A 28 -10.98 8.15 22.60
C PRO A 28 -10.44 7.38 23.81
N ARG A 29 -9.61 6.35 23.57
CA ARG A 29 -9.09 5.48 24.63
C ARG A 29 -7.78 5.99 25.22
N PHE A 30 -6.97 6.65 24.40
CA PHE A 30 -5.63 7.10 24.75
C PHE A 30 -5.45 8.58 24.35
N PRO A 31 -6.16 9.51 25.01
CA PRO A 31 -6.11 10.94 24.63
C PRO A 31 -4.72 11.57 24.80
N GLN A 32 -3.85 10.97 25.60
CA GLN A 32 -2.47 11.42 25.79
C GLN A 32 -1.54 11.03 24.64
N ILE A 33 -1.95 10.14 23.74
CA ILE A 33 -1.10 9.71 22.62
C ILE A 33 -1.12 10.76 21.51
N ARG A 34 0.08 11.11 21.05
CA ARG A 34 0.29 11.89 19.82
C ARG A 34 0.73 10.94 18.71
N LEU A 35 -0.01 10.94 17.60
CA LEU A 35 0.30 10.11 16.46
C LEU A 35 1.31 10.79 15.54
N HIS A 36 2.38 10.09 15.22
CA HIS A 36 3.36 10.49 14.21
C HIS A 36 3.41 9.43 13.11
N ASN A 37 3.07 9.81 11.90
CA ASN A 37 3.21 8.94 10.73
C ASN A 37 4.44 9.37 9.93
N ILE A 38 5.39 8.47 9.80
CA ILE A 38 6.66 8.71 9.09
C ILE A 38 6.86 7.70 7.96
N ALA A 39 7.79 8.00 7.06
CA ALA A 39 8.12 7.12 5.96
C ALA A 39 8.85 5.85 6.45
N ILE A 40 8.65 4.75 5.72
CA ILE A 40 9.51 3.58 5.79
C ILE A 40 10.80 3.91 5.03
N THR A 41 11.94 3.76 5.69
CA THR A 41 13.28 3.93 5.08
C THR A 41 14.02 2.61 5.07
N ASP A 42 14.53 2.18 6.19
CA ASP A 42 15.05 0.83 6.41
C ASP A 42 14.13 0.14 7.44
N ALA A 43 13.15 -0.59 6.95
CA ALA A 43 12.12 -1.20 7.79
C ALA A 43 12.71 -2.13 8.86
N SER A 44 13.68 -2.94 8.49
CA SER A 44 14.33 -3.87 9.44
C SER A 44 15.02 -3.10 10.56
N SER A 45 15.82 -2.08 10.25
CA SER A 45 16.46 -1.23 11.25
C SER A 45 15.47 -0.42 12.07
N GLN A 46 14.46 0.15 11.43
CA GLN A 46 13.42 0.93 12.14
C GLN A 46 12.71 0.08 13.19
N LEU A 47 12.47 -1.20 12.91
CA LEU A 47 11.83 -2.12 13.84
C LEU A 47 12.79 -2.69 14.87
N THR A 48 13.95 -3.21 14.46
CA THR A 48 14.90 -3.87 15.36
C THR A 48 15.56 -2.91 16.32
N GLN A 49 15.83 -1.68 15.90
CA GLN A 49 16.39 -0.62 16.75
C GLN A 49 15.30 0.21 17.46
N ARG A 50 14.03 -0.16 17.30
CA ARG A 50 12.89 0.51 17.92
C ARG A 50 12.85 2.02 17.64
N GLN A 51 13.21 2.40 16.42
CA GLN A 51 13.08 3.78 15.93
C GLN A 51 11.63 4.15 15.66
N VAL A 52 10.79 3.15 15.40
CA VAL A 52 9.34 3.28 15.28
C VAL A 52 8.67 2.32 16.26
N ASP A 53 7.47 2.65 16.70
CA ASP A 53 6.66 1.77 17.54
C ASP A 53 5.94 0.70 16.72
N LEU A 54 5.38 1.11 15.60
CA LEU A 54 4.62 0.27 14.66
C LEU A 54 5.07 0.57 13.23
N LEU A 55 4.98 -0.43 12.37
CA LEU A 55 5.19 -0.31 10.93
C LEU A 55 4.10 -1.08 10.20
N ILE A 56 3.44 -0.44 9.25
CA ILE A 56 2.38 -1.06 8.45
C ILE A 56 2.80 -1.08 6.99
N ASP A 57 2.85 -2.26 6.42
CA ASP A 57 3.34 -2.50 5.08
C ASP A 57 2.72 -3.77 4.47
N SER A 58 2.86 -3.90 3.16
CA SER A 58 2.54 -5.11 2.40
C SER A 58 3.70 -6.10 2.34
N GLU A 59 4.92 -5.67 2.69
CA GLU A 59 6.10 -6.55 2.77
C GLU A 59 6.11 -7.33 4.08
N THR A 60 6.71 -8.53 4.04
CA THR A 60 6.95 -9.35 5.24
C THR A 60 8.42 -9.27 5.63
N TYR A 61 8.66 -9.03 6.91
CA TYR A 61 10.01 -8.93 7.46
C TYR A 61 10.30 -10.14 8.35
N THR A 62 11.26 -10.96 7.93
CA THR A 62 11.65 -12.19 8.64
C THR A 62 12.80 -11.93 9.60
N ASN A 63 12.48 -11.68 10.85
CA ASN A 63 13.43 -11.52 11.94
C ASN A 63 12.76 -11.98 13.24
N GLN A 64 13.47 -12.71 14.09
CA GLN A 64 12.92 -13.19 15.37
C GLN A 64 12.52 -12.08 16.32
N ALA A 65 13.10 -10.90 16.19
CA ALA A 65 12.74 -9.75 16.99
C ALA A 65 11.45 -9.06 16.53
N ILE A 66 10.96 -9.37 15.34
CA ILE A 66 9.80 -8.72 14.73
C ILE A 66 8.58 -9.66 14.81
N VAL A 67 7.48 -9.11 15.28
CA VAL A 67 6.16 -9.75 15.27
C VAL A 67 5.29 -9.04 14.25
N HIS A 68 4.46 -9.78 13.53
CA HIS A 68 3.51 -9.20 12.60
C HIS A 68 2.10 -9.77 12.80
N HIS A 69 1.10 -8.94 12.52
CA HIS A 69 -0.31 -9.33 12.49
C HIS A 69 -0.94 -8.83 11.20
N LEU A 70 -1.68 -9.70 10.53
CA LEU A 70 -2.48 -9.31 9.37
C LEU A 70 -3.58 -8.34 9.82
N LEU A 71 -3.64 -7.17 9.21
CA LEU A 71 -4.73 -6.21 9.42
C LEU A 71 -5.89 -6.46 8.47
N PHE A 72 -5.60 -6.56 7.18
CA PHE A 72 -6.58 -6.87 6.15
C PHE A 72 -5.91 -7.37 4.87
N GLU A 73 -6.70 -8.08 4.08
CA GLU A 73 -6.33 -8.48 2.72
C GLU A 73 -6.99 -7.54 1.70
N ASP A 74 -6.32 -7.36 0.58
CA ASP A 74 -6.79 -6.60 -0.56
C ASP A 74 -6.46 -7.34 -1.85
N ARG A 75 -6.91 -6.83 -2.98
CA ARG A 75 -6.64 -7.38 -4.31
C ARG A 75 -6.22 -6.26 -5.26
N LEU A 76 -5.43 -6.61 -6.29
CA LEU A 76 -5.10 -5.67 -7.34
C LEU A 76 -6.30 -5.42 -8.26
N VAL A 77 -6.46 -4.18 -8.66
CA VAL A 77 -7.37 -3.76 -9.72
C VAL A 77 -6.60 -3.03 -10.81
N MET A 78 -7.05 -3.17 -12.04
CA MET A 78 -6.55 -2.39 -13.17
C MET A 78 -7.37 -1.11 -13.29
N TYR A 79 -6.72 -0.01 -13.61
CA TYR A 79 -7.38 1.29 -13.74
C TYR A 79 -6.76 2.16 -14.81
N CYS A 80 -7.49 3.18 -15.19
CA CYS A 80 -7.10 4.21 -16.14
C CYS A 80 -7.73 5.56 -15.75
N ARG A 81 -7.50 6.60 -16.55
CA ARG A 81 -8.23 7.86 -16.38
C ARG A 81 -9.70 7.72 -16.81
N GLU A 82 -10.57 8.55 -16.26
CA GLU A 82 -11.91 8.72 -16.81
C GLU A 82 -11.83 9.17 -18.29
N GLY A 83 -12.75 8.67 -19.11
CA GLY A 83 -12.74 8.97 -20.52
C GLY A 83 -11.63 8.32 -21.33
N HIS A 84 -10.93 7.33 -20.77
CA HIS A 84 -9.90 6.58 -21.49
C HIS A 84 -10.49 5.84 -22.70
N PRO A 85 -9.76 5.80 -23.85
CA PRO A 85 -10.24 5.15 -25.08
C PRO A 85 -10.57 3.66 -24.92
N ALA A 86 -9.97 2.95 -23.98
CA ALA A 86 -10.23 1.53 -23.73
C ALA A 86 -11.55 1.27 -23.01
N LEU A 87 -12.15 2.24 -22.34
CA LEU A 87 -13.36 2.02 -21.54
C LEU A 87 -14.56 1.51 -22.35
N PRO A 88 -14.87 2.04 -23.54
CA PRO A 88 -15.97 1.53 -24.34
C PRO A 88 -15.64 0.26 -25.15
N MET A 89 -14.35 -0.15 -25.18
CA MET A 89 -13.92 -1.30 -25.95
C MET A 89 -14.00 -2.59 -25.13
N PRO A 90 -14.10 -3.77 -25.79
CA PRO A 90 -13.92 -5.04 -25.10
C PRO A 90 -12.54 -5.07 -24.41
N LEU A 91 -12.51 -5.44 -23.12
CA LEU A 91 -11.28 -5.53 -22.34
C LEU A 91 -10.59 -6.87 -22.64
N THR A 92 -9.91 -6.91 -23.75
CA THR A 92 -9.09 -8.05 -24.20
C THR A 92 -7.62 -7.73 -24.07
N GLU A 93 -6.79 -8.75 -24.00
CA GLU A 93 -5.33 -8.60 -23.99
C GLU A 93 -4.86 -7.80 -25.21
N GLU A 94 -5.41 -8.08 -26.39
CA GLU A 94 -5.07 -7.38 -27.63
C GLU A 94 -5.38 -5.88 -27.55
N ASN A 95 -6.56 -5.50 -27.06
CA ASN A 95 -6.94 -4.10 -26.94
C ASN A 95 -6.12 -3.37 -25.88
N LEU A 96 -5.80 -4.02 -24.77
CA LEU A 96 -5.04 -3.41 -23.69
C LEU A 96 -3.53 -3.27 -24.00
N ARG A 97 -2.97 -4.12 -24.87
CA ARG A 97 -1.56 -4.03 -25.30
C ARG A 97 -1.18 -2.74 -26.02
N GLN A 98 -2.16 -2.02 -26.54
CA GLN A 98 -1.92 -0.75 -27.22
C GLN A 98 -1.43 0.34 -26.26
N TYR A 99 -1.65 0.16 -24.97
CA TYR A 99 -1.36 1.16 -23.96
C TYR A 99 -0.18 0.74 -23.10
N GLU A 100 0.65 1.72 -22.77
CA GLU A 100 1.71 1.53 -21.80
C GLU A 100 1.13 1.32 -20.39
N ILE A 101 1.87 0.61 -19.56
CA ILE A 101 1.50 0.37 -18.18
C ILE A 101 2.46 1.10 -17.22
N ALA A 102 1.91 1.64 -16.15
CA ALA A 102 2.67 2.14 -15.02
C ALA A 102 2.81 1.04 -13.97
N LEU A 103 4.01 0.84 -13.46
CA LEU A 103 4.34 -0.21 -12.50
C LEU A 103 4.84 0.40 -11.20
N LYS A 104 4.42 -0.19 -10.08
CA LYS A 104 5.00 0.08 -8.78
C LYS A 104 6.34 -0.65 -8.65
N LEU A 105 7.40 0.10 -8.28
CA LEU A 105 8.68 -0.47 -7.89
C LEU A 105 8.76 -0.58 -6.37
N PRO A 106 9.30 -1.68 -5.83
CA PRO A 106 9.67 -1.74 -4.42
C PRO A 106 10.70 -0.67 -4.09
N PRO A 107 10.65 -0.05 -2.89
CA PRO A 107 11.64 0.95 -2.49
C PRO A 107 13.07 0.43 -2.59
N GLY A 108 13.98 1.24 -3.16
CA GLY A 108 15.40 0.92 -3.26
C GLY A 108 15.79 -0.10 -4.32
N GLN A 109 14.86 -0.60 -5.10
CA GLN A 109 15.18 -1.51 -6.20
C GLN A 109 15.31 -0.75 -7.53
N ARG A 110 16.45 -0.99 -8.19
CA ARG A 110 16.58 -0.68 -9.62
C ARG A 110 15.67 -1.63 -10.40
N TYR A 111 15.15 -1.19 -11.56
CA TYR A 111 14.27 -1.93 -12.45
C TYR A 111 14.50 -3.46 -12.35
N PRO A 112 13.64 -4.20 -11.64
CA PRO A 112 13.97 -5.58 -11.30
C PRO A 112 13.95 -6.48 -12.53
N ALA A 113 14.87 -7.45 -12.57
CA ALA A 113 14.87 -8.52 -13.55
C ALA A 113 13.52 -9.26 -13.64
N ILE A 114 12.75 -9.26 -12.54
CA ILE A 114 11.41 -9.86 -12.46
C ILE A 114 10.41 -9.19 -13.42
N TYR A 115 10.55 -7.88 -13.67
CA TYR A 115 9.70 -7.18 -14.63
C TYR A 115 10.12 -7.46 -16.08
N ARG A 116 11.42 -7.69 -16.33
CA ARG A 116 11.88 -8.17 -17.64
C ARG A 116 11.31 -9.55 -17.95
N GLN A 117 11.36 -10.47 -16.98
CA GLN A 117 10.79 -11.83 -17.16
C GLN A 117 9.28 -11.81 -17.34
N ARG A 118 8.56 -10.90 -16.64
CA ARG A 118 7.11 -10.72 -16.85
C ARG A 118 6.82 -10.10 -18.21
N GLN A 119 7.61 -9.15 -18.67
CA GLN A 119 7.48 -8.59 -20.02
C GLN A 119 7.75 -9.64 -21.09
N GLU A 120 8.76 -10.48 -20.93
CA GLU A 120 9.10 -11.57 -21.85
C GLU A 120 8.03 -12.68 -21.88
N ARG A 121 7.40 -12.97 -20.73
CA ARG A 121 6.34 -13.99 -20.60
C ARG A 121 4.95 -13.54 -20.98
N GLN A 122 4.65 -12.26 -20.86
CA GLN A 122 3.31 -11.70 -21.11
C GLN A 122 3.22 -10.96 -22.44
N GLY A 123 4.24 -11.08 -23.33
CA GLY A 123 4.25 -10.47 -24.66
C GLY A 123 3.91 -8.98 -24.58
N GLU A 124 4.93 -8.18 -24.26
CA GLU A 124 5.06 -6.79 -24.68
C GLU A 124 4.10 -5.73 -24.15
N ARG A 125 3.65 -5.80 -22.90
CA ARG A 125 3.17 -4.57 -22.27
C ARG A 125 4.34 -3.68 -21.96
N ARG A 126 4.49 -2.60 -22.71
CA ARG A 126 5.57 -1.64 -22.50
C ARG A 126 5.34 -0.89 -21.20
N CYS A 127 6.32 -0.95 -20.28
CA CYS A 127 6.34 -0.10 -19.12
C CYS A 127 6.73 1.32 -19.54
N GLY A 128 5.79 2.24 -19.44
CA GLY A 128 6.03 3.65 -19.75
C GLY A 128 6.41 4.48 -18.53
N PHE A 129 6.18 3.97 -17.35
CA PHE A 129 6.46 4.64 -16.08
C PHE A 129 6.63 3.63 -14.96
N SER A 130 7.56 3.89 -14.08
CA SER A 130 7.75 3.11 -12.86
C SER A 130 8.03 4.03 -11.67
N SER A 131 7.45 3.72 -10.52
CA SER A 131 7.61 4.51 -9.31
C SER A 131 7.35 3.65 -8.07
N ASP A 132 8.01 3.98 -6.97
CA ASP A 132 7.67 3.44 -5.65
C ASP A 132 6.48 4.20 -5.01
N ASN A 133 6.01 5.28 -5.65
CA ASN A 133 4.97 6.16 -5.15
C ASN A 133 3.68 6.03 -5.98
N LEU A 134 2.66 5.41 -5.41
CA LEU A 134 1.36 5.20 -6.07
C LEU A 134 0.57 6.51 -6.26
N PHE A 135 0.83 7.57 -5.51
CA PHE A 135 0.26 8.89 -5.77
C PHE A 135 0.79 9.47 -7.09
N ALA A 136 2.10 9.37 -7.31
CA ALA A 136 2.71 9.79 -8.57
C ALA A 136 2.16 8.99 -9.76
N GLN A 137 2.00 7.68 -9.58
CA GLN A 137 1.37 6.81 -10.58
C GLN A 137 -0.05 7.27 -10.92
N ALA A 138 -0.89 7.47 -9.92
CA ALA A 138 -2.27 7.89 -10.11
C ALA A 138 -2.38 9.26 -10.78
N ALA A 139 -1.54 10.20 -10.38
CA ALA A 139 -1.50 11.53 -10.98
C ALA A 139 -1.12 11.47 -12.47
N LEU A 140 -0.09 10.70 -12.82
CA LEU A 140 0.33 10.52 -14.21
C LEU A 140 -0.75 9.83 -15.04
N ILE A 141 -1.36 8.77 -14.54
CA ILE A 141 -2.41 8.02 -15.22
C ILE A 141 -3.64 8.91 -15.45
N SER A 142 -3.99 9.75 -14.50
CA SER A 142 -5.12 10.68 -14.66
C SER A 142 -4.97 11.66 -15.83
N GLN A 143 -3.77 11.85 -16.33
CA GLN A 143 -3.43 12.79 -17.40
C GLN A 143 -2.79 12.11 -18.62
N SER A 144 -2.90 10.80 -18.76
CA SER A 144 -2.31 10.03 -19.85
C SER A 144 -3.22 8.87 -20.27
N ASP A 145 -2.83 8.15 -21.31
CA ASP A 145 -3.49 6.93 -21.73
C ASP A 145 -2.84 5.68 -21.14
N MET A 146 -1.97 5.82 -20.15
CA MET A 146 -1.39 4.69 -19.45
C MET A 146 -2.42 3.96 -18.60
N LEU A 147 -2.18 2.67 -18.40
CA LEU A 147 -2.92 1.82 -17.49
C LEU A 147 -2.11 1.60 -16.22
N GLY A 148 -2.76 1.34 -15.11
CA GLY A 148 -2.09 1.06 -13.85
C GLY A 148 -2.75 -0.07 -13.08
N LEU A 149 -2.01 -0.54 -12.06
CA LEU A 149 -2.48 -1.52 -11.09
C LEU A 149 -2.27 -0.95 -9.70
N MET A 150 -3.27 -1.13 -8.84
CA MET A 150 -3.13 -0.81 -7.42
C MET A 150 -4.12 -1.62 -6.58
N PRO A 151 -3.90 -1.72 -5.28
CA PRO A 151 -4.88 -2.34 -4.39
C PRO A 151 -6.23 -1.62 -4.46
N GLU A 152 -7.31 -2.38 -4.40
CA GLU A 152 -8.69 -1.87 -4.59
C GLU A 152 -9.07 -0.76 -3.61
N ARG A 153 -8.68 -0.89 -2.33
CA ARG A 153 -8.98 0.14 -1.33
C ARG A 153 -8.25 1.45 -1.59
N MET A 154 -7.03 1.37 -2.10
CA MET A 154 -6.26 2.54 -2.51
C MET A 154 -6.85 3.19 -3.75
N PHE A 155 -7.27 2.38 -4.73
CA PHE A 155 -8.00 2.87 -5.90
C PHE A 155 -9.26 3.63 -5.48
N SER A 156 -10.07 3.06 -4.60
CA SER A 156 -11.30 3.69 -4.11
C SER A 156 -11.03 5.03 -3.42
N LEU A 157 -9.92 5.13 -2.68
CA LEU A 157 -9.49 6.37 -2.04
C LEU A 157 -9.09 7.44 -3.06
N LEU A 158 -8.35 7.05 -4.10
CA LEU A 158 -7.77 7.99 -5.07
C LEU A 158 -8.71 8.34 -6.23
N ALA A 159 -9.62 7.45 -6.59
CA ALA A 159 -10.48 7.62 -7.76
C ALA A 159 -11.35 8.87 -7.69
N GLN A 160 -11.76 9.27 -6.50
CA GLN A 160 -12.56 10.48 -6.29
C GLN A 160 -11.74 11.77 -6.52
N THR A 161 -10.46 11.73 -6.20
CA THR A 161 -9.59 12.91 -6.29
C THR A 161 -9.05 13.11 -7.71
N TRP A 162 -8.67 12.03 -8.37
CA TRP A 162 -7.98 12.10 -9.67
C TRP A 162 -8.80 11.63 -10.86
N SER A 163 -10.11 11.49 -10.72
CA SER A 163 -10.99 11.10 -11.82
C SER A 163 -10.50 9.84 -12.54
N LEU A 164 -10.32 8.79 -11.79
CA LEU A 164 -9.87 7.49 -12.27
C LEU A 164 -11.06 6.56 -12.50
N ALA A 165 -10.92 5.65 -13.44
CA ALA A 165 -11.91 4.63 -13.76
C ALA A 165 -11.30 3.24 -13.63
N ARG A 166 -12.07 2.30 -13.10
CA ARG A 166 -11.68 0.91 -13.02
C ARG A 166 -11.89 0.23 -14.37
N LEU A 167 -10.95 -0.64 -14.73
CA LEU A 167 -11.06 -1.55 -15.85
C LEU A 167 -11.33 -2.96 -15.32
N ASP A 168 -12.51 -3.48 -15.55
CA ASP A 168 -12.92 -4.83 -15.13
C ASP A 168 -12.36 -5.88 -16.09
N TYR A 169 -11.04 -6.07 -16.04
CA TYR A 169 -10.33 -7.02 -16.88
C TYR A 169 -10.35 -8.41 -16.25
N ALA A 170 -11.15 -9.32 -16.85
CA ALA A 170 -11.40 -10.65 -16.30
C ALA A 170 -10.15 -11.55 -16.21
N GLN A 171 -9.13 -11.29 -17.03
CA GLN A 171 -7.89 -12.08 -17.05
C GLN A 171 -6.78 -11.49 -16.16
N LEU A 172 -7.09 -10.47 -15.39
CA LEU A 172 -6.14 -9.98 -14.39
C LEU A 172 -5.88 -11.08 -13.36
N PRO A 173 -4.60 -11.45 -13.13
CA PRO A 173 -4.29 -12.44 -12.10
C PRO A 173 -4.81 -11.99 -10.74
N GLU A 174 -5.44 -12.92 -10.02
CA GLU A 174 -5.82 -12.68 -8.63
C GLU A 174 -4.56 -12.69 -7.77
N GLU A 175 -4.05 -11.49 -7.46
CA GLU A 175 -3.01 -11.32 -6.45
C GLU A 175 -3.65 -10.80 -5.18
N ARG A 176 -3.49 -11.55 -4.08
CA ARG A 176 -3.83 -11.10 -2.75
C ARG A 176 -2.70 -10.25 -2.20
N ILE A 177 -3.06 -9.11 -1.65
CA ILE A 177 -2.13 -8.21 -0.98
C ILE A 177 -2.49 -8.22 0.48
N GLU A 178 -1.53 -8.58 1.32
CA GLU A 178 -1.70 -8.60 2.77
C GLU A 178 -1.09 -7.34 3.36
N ILE A 179 -1.90 -6.55 4.06
CA ILE A 179 -1.43 -5.40 4.81
C ILE A 179 -1.31 -5.81 6.27
N ALA A 180 -0.10 -5.77 6.78
CA ALA A 180 0.23 -6.26 8.11
C ALA A 180 0.86 -5.19 8.99
N LEU A 181 0.55 -5.28 10.27
CA LEU A 181 1.17 -4.52 11.35
C LEU A 181 2.43 -5.25 11.81
N HIS A 182 3.54 -4.52 11.89
CA HIS A 182 4.81 -5.03 12.41
C HIS A 182 5.25 -4.22 13.63
N TYR A 183 5.83 -4.89 14.60
CA TYR A 183 6.45 -4.25 15.76
C TYR A 183 7.57 -5.11 16.33
N ASN A 184 8.46 -4.47 17.10
CA ASN A 184 9.48 -5.19 17.85
C ASN A 184 8.81 -5.98 18.99
N ARG A 185 9.19 -7.25 19.15
CA ARG A 185 8.65 -8.13 20.19
C ARG A 185 8.75 -7.52 21.60
N GLN A 186 9.84 -6.80 21.88
CA GLN A 186 10.02 -6.13 23.17
C GLN A 186 9.05 -4.97 23.39
N SER A 187 8.56 -4.34 22.31
CA SER A 187 7.58 -3.26 22.42
C SER A 187 6.25 -3.72 23.02
N ALA A 188 5.87 -4.97 22.79
CA ALA A 188 4.65 -5.56 23.39
C ALA A 188 4.77 -5.82 24.89
N GLN A 189 5.97 -5.76 25.48
CA GLN A 189 6.17 -5.89 26.92
C GLN A 189 5.83 -4.58 27.66
N GLU A 190 5.77 -3.48 26.97
CA GLU A 190 5.30 -2.21 27.50
C GLU A 190 3.76 -2.21 27.53
N PRO A 191 3.12 -2.07 28.73
CA PRO A 191 1.68 -2.25 28.85
C PRO A 191 0.85 -1.34 27.93
N LEU A 192 1.23 -0.09 27.79
CA LEU A 192 0.51 0.85 26.94
C LEU A 192 0.61 0.45 25.46
N LEU A 193 1.80 0.11 24.97
CA LEU A 193 1.98 -0.34 23.59
C LEU A 193 1.24 -1.64 23.30
N ASN A 194 1.22 -2.56 24.24
CA ASN A 194 0.47 -3.79 24.08
C ASN A 194 -1.04 -3.52 23.91
N GLN A 195 -1.60 -2.62 24.70
CA GLN A 195 -2.99 -2.20 24.55
C GLN A 195 -3.24 -1.49 23.23
N VAL A 196 -2.34 -0.62 22.80
CA VAL A 196 -2.41 0.07 21.51
C VAL A 196 -2.41 -0.94 20.35
N ILE A 197 -1.53 -1.92 20.38
CA ILE A 197 -1.45 -2.97 19.36
C ILE A 197 -2.78 -3.73 19.26
N GLU A 198 -3.36 -4.12 20.38
CA GLU A 198 -4.66 -4.79 20.41
C GLU A 198 -5.76 -3.94 19.79
N VAL A 199 -5.83 -2.67 20.15
CA VAL A 199 -6.84 -1.75 19.60
C VAL A 199 -6.66 -1.55 18.10
N VAL A 200 -5.44 -1.38 17.63
CA VAL A 200 -5.15 -1.25 16.20
C VAL A 200 -5.56 -2.51 15.44
N CYS A 201 -5.18 -3.69 15.92
CA CYS A 201 -5.56 -4.96 15.30
C CYS A 201 -7.09 -5.14 15.23
N GLN A 202 -7.79 -4.79 16.29
CA GLN A 202 -9.26 -4.89 16.35
C GLN A 202 -9.95 -3.90 15.41
N SER A 203 -9.36 -2.72 15.19
CA SER A 203 -9.97 -1.65 14.37
C SER A 203 -10.14 -2.01 12.89
N PHE A 204 -9.42 -3.02 12.41
CA PHE A 204 -9.52 -3.51 11.02
C PHE A 204 -10.31 -4.83 10.89
N LYS A 205 -10.76 -5.40 11.99
CA LYS A 205 -11.66 -6.56 11.94
C LYS A 205 -13.06 -6.10 11.62
N GLN A 206 -13.66 -6.73 10.59
CA GLN A 206 -15.06 -6.56 10.21
C GLN A 206 -15.93 -7.52 11.02
#